data_49b6b01f1203c5f3a8702517be36bbac
#
_entry.id   49b6b01f1203c5f3a8702517be36bbac
#
_cell.length_a   1.000
_cell.length_b   1.000
_cell.length_c   1.000
_cell.angle_alpha   90.00
_cell.angle_beta   90.00
_cell.angle_gamma   90.00
#
_symmetry.space_group_name_H-M   'P 1'
#
loop_
_entity.id
_entity.type
_entity.pdbx_description
1 polymer ?
#
loop_
_entity_poly.entity_id
_entity_poly.type
_entity_poly.pdbx_seq_one_letter_code
_entity_poly.pdbx_strand_id
1 'polypeptide(L)'
;MIEMVAIRKTAILLAPILILSMAVAQNAQDRIAQIAAALRNQQFDQALELLRPALQQSPGNAELWTMQGVAYAGRGKKKEALSSFRNALKISPDIIPALQGAAQIEYENGNSAGIPLLQHLLRLRPRDATTNAMLAVLEYQEGNCKAAVQYFAASDAVFESKPEGLHAYAACLVKLKRFDEAATVFKKSLELSPDDRQERQLLASIQLMAHEPQEALATLNPLIAGTGADAASLDLASAAYEDAHDTEKAVDTLRQAILLDPQNVNLYLDFAAISATHQSFQVGINVVNEGINLQPKAARLYFARGVLYVQLAEYEKAQSDFETAYNLDPNQSLSAAAQGLAEVQQNDLDQALTNVQEKLSRKPNDPILLYLQADVLTQRGTEPGSPEFETAMRSAKKAVALRPTLEPARGVLAKLYLQAGQYSEAAAECRKALEIDPKDQTALYHLIQALRKGGRKSELPELLKRLALLRQDETKVEREQYRYKLVEGDTPSKPPDASPNP
;
A
#
# COMPACT_ATOMS: atom_id res chain seq x y z
N MET A 1 80.13 -7.52 -45.90
CA MET A 1 80.57 -8.08 -44.61
C MET A 1 80.30 -7.15 -43.41
N ILE A 2 79.62 -5.99 -43.64
CA ILE A 2 79.36 -4.97 -42.58
C ILE A 2 77.89 -5.08 -42.01
N GLU A 3 76.97 -5.60 -42.81
CA GLU A 3 75.53 -5.70 -42.32
C GLU A 3 75.23 -6.90 -41.39
N MET A 4 76.04 -7.95 -41.40
CA MET A 4 75.80 -9.09 -40.53
C MET A 4 76.27 -8.95 -39.07
N VAL A 5 77.11 -7.92 -38.77
CA VAL A 5 77.62 -7.70 -37.41
C VAL A 5 76.64 -6.82 -36.56
N ALA A 6 75.84 -5.93 -37.24
CA ALA A 6 74.88 -5.08 -36.55
C ALA A 6 73.64 -5.83 -36.00
N ILE A 7 73.16 -6.85 -36.70
CA ILE A 7 72.00 -7.68 -36.28
C ILE A 7 72.32 -8.54 -35.08
N ARG A 8 73.56 -9.03 -34.92
CA ARG A 8 73.95 -9.84 -33.74
C ARG A 8 74.14 -9.02 -32.45
N LYS A 9 74.49 -7.75 -32.52
CA LYS A 9 74.65 -6.89 -31.33
C LYS A 9 73.31 -6.37 -30.78
N THR A 10 72.30 -6.18 -31.61
CA THR A 10 70.93 -5.82 -31.16
C THR A 10 70.15 -6.98 -30.58
N ALA A 11 70.38 -8.21 -31.08
CA ALA A 11 69.73 -9.44 -30.51
C ALA A 11 70.31 -9.84 -29.13
N ILE A 12 71.58 -9.55 -28.84
CA ILE A 12 72.21 -9.85 -27.53
C ILE A 12 71.79 -8.88 -26.43
N LEU A 13 71.36 -7.64 -26.76
CA LEU A 13 70.85 -6.67 -25.80
C LEU A 13 69.34 -6.84 -25.48
N LEU A 14 68.57 -7.46 -26.39
CA LEU A 14 67.12 -7.72 -26.16
C LEU A 14 66.87 -8.98 -25.30
N ALA A 15 67.74 -9.98 -25.35
CA ALA A 15 67.58 -11.23 -24.59
C ALA A 15 67.58 -11.07 -23.06
N PRO A 16 68.46 -10.27 -22.40
CA PRO A 16 68.44 -10.05 -20.96
C PRO A 16 67.23 -9.23 -20.51
N ILE A 17 66.71 -8.31 -21.34
CA ILE A 17 65.53 -7.50 -21.06
C ILE A 17 64.26 -8.41 -21.08
N LEU A 18 64.16 -9.35 -22.02
CA LEU A 18 63.09 -10.33 -22.10
C LEU A 18 63.13 -11.33 -20.92
N ILE A 19 64.30 -11.80 -20.51
CA ILE A 19 64.44 -12.71 -19.36
C ILE A 19 64.15 -12.00 -18.07
N LEU A 20 64.52 -10.74 -17.89
CA LEU A 20 64.22 -9.94 -16.70
C LEU A 20 62.72 -9.65 -16.60
N SER A 21 62.06 -9.33 -17.73
CA SER A 21 60.61 -9.10 -17.78
C SER A 21 59.82 -10.41 -17.49
N MET A 22 60.26 -11.56 -17.97
CA MET A 22 59.67 -12.85 -17.65
C MET A 22 59.85 -13.21 -16.17
N ALA A 23 61.00 -12.98 -15.57
CA ALA A 23 61.27 -13.26 -14.17
C ALA A 23 60.46 -12.32 -13.24
N VAL A 24 60.24 -11.06 -13.60
CA VAL A 24 59.40 -10.10 -12.87
C VAL A 24 57.92 -10.51 -12.98
N ALA A 25 57.46 -10.93 -14.15
CA ALA A 25 56.10 -11.39 -14.36
C ALA A 25 55.79 -12.68 -13.57
N GLN A 26 56.74 -13.63 -13.57
CA GLN A 26 56.63 -14.88 -12.82
C GLN A 26 56.54 -14.62 -11.30
N ASN A 27 57.39 -13.74 -10.78
CA ASN A 27 57.40 -13.35 -9.36
C ASN A 27 56.09 -12.64 -8.94
N ALA A 28 55.46 -11.85 -9.84
CA ALA A 28 54.18 -11.19 -9.62
C ALA A 28 53.04 -12.25 -9.58
N GLN A 29 53.07 -13.22 -10.47
CA GLN A 29 52.07 -14.31 -10.54
C GLN A 29 52.14 -15.25 -9.34
N ASP A 30 53.36 -15.62 -8.88
CA ASP A 30 53.55 -16.39 -7.67
C ASP A 30 53.07 -15.69 -6.42
N ARG A 31 53.21 -14.34 -6.35
CA ARG A 31 52.71 -13.55 -5.23
C ARG A 31 51.18 -13.47 -5.20
N ILE A 32 50.51 -13.31 -6.35
CA ILE A 32 49.06 -13.38 -6.46
C ILE A 32 48.55 -14.76 -6.02
N ALA A 33 49.22 -15.83 -6.42
CA ALA A 33 48.88 -17.19 -5.98
C ALA A 33 49.02 -17.39 -4.46
N GLN A 34 50.04 -16.80 -3.82
CA GLN A 34 50.23 -16.83 -2.37
C GLN A 34 49.14 -16.05 -1.66
N ILE A 35 48.75 -14.86 -2.15
CA ILE A 35 47.67 -14.08 -1.60
C ILE A 35 46.35 -14.84 -1.69
N ALA A 36 46.06 -15.42 -2.87
CA ALA A 36 44.85 -16.23 -3.08
C ALA A 36 44.80 -17.47 -2.18
N ALA A 37 45.95 -18.09 -1.92
CA ALA A 37 46.06 -19.22 -0.97
C ALA A 37 45.79 -18.77 0.48
N ALA A 38 46.34 -17.65 0.91
CA ALA A 38 46.09 -17.08 2.23
C ALA A 38 44.60 -16.72 2.41
N LEU A 39 43.94 -16.15 1.41
CA LEU A 39 42.48 -15.85 1.43
C LEU A 39 41.63 -17.13 1.52
N ARG A 40 41.95 -18.17 0.75
CA ARG A 40 41.23 -19.45 0.81
C ARG A 40 41.36 -20.11 2.18
N ASN A 41 42.53 -19.96 2.82
CA ASN A 41 42.82 -20.52 4.16
C ASN A 41 42.32 -19.57 5.28
N GLN A 42 41.55 -18.50 4.96
CA GLN A 42 41.04 -17.49 5.90
C GLN A 42 42.15 -16.79 6.73
N GLN A 43 43.37 -16.78 6.25
CA GLN A 43 44.53 -16.12 6.82
C GLN A 43 44.55 -14.63 6.38
N PHE A 44 43.49 -13.88 6.77
CA PHE A 44 43.25 -12.54 6.25
C PHE A 44 44.35 -11.55 6.59
N ASP A 45 44.98 -11.64 7.78
CA ASP A 45 46.09 -10.76 8.16
C ASP A 45 47.30 -11.00 7.26
N GLN A 46 47.69 -12.28 7.02
CA GLN A 46 48.77 -12.64 6.14
C GLN A 46 48.49 -12.16 4.71
N ALA A 47 47.21 -12.30 4.22
CA ALA A 47 46.85 -11.80 2.91
C ALA A 47 47.05 -10.29 2.80
N LEU A 48 46.68 -9.52 3.84
CA LEU A 48 46.85 -8.05 3.88
C LEU A 48 48.30 -7.61 3.92
N GLU A 49 49.18 -8.35 4.61
CA GLU A 49 50.63 -8.12 4.62
C GLU A 49 51.24 -8.33 3.23
N LEU A 50 50.86 -9.41 2.51
CA LEU A 50 51.30 -9.69 1.16
C LEU A 50 50.73 -8.69 0.14
N LEU A 51 49.48 -8.23 0.34
CA LEU A 51 48.80 -7.29 -0.55
C LEU A 51 49.42 -5.89 -0.52
N ARG A 52 49.90 -5.42 0.65
CA ARG A 52 50.47 -4.08 0.82
C ARG A 52 51.59 -3.76 -0.18
N PRO A 53 52.69 -4.54 -0.29
CA PRO A 53 53.74 -4.32 -1.25
C PRO A 53 53.30 -4.60 -2.72
N ALA A 54 52.37 -5.51 -2.93
CA ALA A 54 51.86 -5.83 -4.26
C ALA A 54 51.08 -4.63 -4.85
N LEU A 55 50.22 -3.97 -4.05
CA LEU A 55 49.45 -2.77 -4.43
C LEU A 55 50.34 -1.56 -4.60
N GLN A 56 51.43 -1.42 -3.84
CA GLN A 56 52.42 -0.36 -4.05
C GLN A 56 53.15 -0.50 -5.41
N GLN A 57 53.41 -1.72 -5.83
CA GLN A 57 54.04 -2.02 -7.12
C GLN A 57 53.08 -1.91 -8.29
N SER A 58 51.80 -2.27 -8.08
CA SER A 58 50.79 -2.34 -9.12
C SER A 58 49.47 -1.71 -8.67
N PRO A 59 49.41 -0.39 -8.45
CA PRO A 59 48.22 0.30 -7.95
C PRO A 59 47.03 0.27 -8.93
N GLY A 60 47.28 0.04 -10.21
CA GLY A 60 46.26 -0.11 -11.26
C GLY A 60 45.72 -1.55 -11.42
N ASN A 61 46.06 -2.50 -10.54
CA ASN A 61 45.58 -3.85 -10.65
C ASN A 61 44.27 -4.03 -9.84
N ALA A 62 43.14 -4.14 -10.54
CA ALA A 62 41.81 -4.29 -9.95
C ALA A 62 41.65 -5.61 -9.15
N GLU A 63 42.36 -6.67 -9.53
CA GLU A 63 42.30 -7.95 -8.84
C GLU A 63 42.91 -7.85 -7.43
N LEU A 64 44.07 -7.19 -7.28
CA LEU A 64 44.68 -6.95 -5.97
C LEU A 64 43.79 -6.12 -5.04
N TRP A 65 43.15 -5.08 -5.55
CA TRP A 65 42.16 -4.30 -4.80
C TRP A 65 40.95 -5.14 -4.40
N THR A 66 40.49 -6.04 -5.29
CA THR A 66 39.42 -6.99 -4.99
C THR A 66 39.81 -7.95 -3.87
N MET A 67 41.00 -8.55 -3.95
CA MET A 67 41.53 -9.42 -2.90
C MET A 67 41.69 -8.72 -1.57
N GLN A 68 42.10 -7.44 -1.57
CA GLN A 68 42.18 -6.61 -0.36
C GLN A 68 40.78 -6.37 0.25
N GLY A 69 39.78 -6.12 -0.61
CA GLY A 69 38.38 -6.00 -0.17
C GLY A 69 37.88 -7.27 0.49
N VAL A 70 38.17 -8.44 -0.09
CA VAL A 70 37.84 -9.77 0.47
C VAL A 70 38.53 -9.98 1.82
N ALA A 71 39.82 -9.65 1.93
CA ALA A 71 40.56 -9.78 3.20
C ALA A 71 40.00 -8.90 4.32
N TYR A 72 39.66 -7.64 4.01
CA TYR A 72 39.01 -6.76 4.99
C TYR A 72 37.61 -7.21 5.35
N ALA A 73 36.80 -7.69 4.37
CA ALA A 73 35.47 -8.26 4.64
C ALA A 73 35.55 -9.48 5.58
N GLY A 74 36.50 -10.38 5.33
CA GLY A 74 36.74 -11.55 6.19
C GLY A 74 37.15 -11.19 7.62
N ARG A 75 37.74 -10.01 7.84
CA ARG A 75 38.04 -9.44 9.17
C ARG A 75 36.87 -8.64 9.78
N GLY A 76 35.72 -8.56 9.12
CA GLY A 76 34.59 -7.73 9.56
C GLY A 76 34.81 -6.23 9.38
N LYS A 77 35.89 -5.79 8.71
CA LYS A 77 36.22 -4.38 8.44
C LYS A 77 35.46 -3.88 7.19
N LYS A 78 34.11 -3.77 7.30
CA LYS A 78 33.21 -3.46 6.19
C LYS A 78 33.56 -2.15 5.46
N LYS A 79 33.97 -1.10 6.18
CA LYS A 79 34.31 0.20 5.58
C LYS A 79 35.55 0.13 4.70
N GLU A 80 36.60 -0.50 5.19
CA GLU A 80 37.87 -0.72 4.46
C GLU A 80 37.67 -1.66 3.27
N ALA A 81 36.87 -2.72 3.45
CA ALA A 81 36.49 -3.62 2.37
C ALA A 81 35.78 -2.89 1.23
N LEU A 82 34.75 -2.09 1.56
CA LEU A 82 34.00 -1.30 0.59
C LEU A 82 34.89 -0.31 -0.15
N SER A 83 35.83 0.35 0.56
CA SER A 83 36.81 1.24 -0.06
C SER A 83 37.69 0.50 -1.08
N SER A 84 38.17 -0.69 -0.72
CA SER A 84 39.00 -1.52 -1.61
C SER A 84 38.22 -2.01 -2.83
N PHE A 85 36.97 -2.49 -2.66
CA PHE A 85 36.11 -2.87 -3.77
C PHE A 85 35.80 -1.69 -4.71
N ARG A 86 35.53 -0.49 -4.16
CA ARG A 86 35.32 0.72 -4.97
C ARG A 86 36.57 1.10 -5.78
N ASN A 87 37.79 0.91 -5.24
CA ASN A 87 39.02 1.13 -5.99
C ASN A 87 39.17 0.10 -7.12
N ALA A 88 38.84 -1.17 -6.88
CA ALA A 88 38.81 -2.19 -7.93
C ALA A 88 37.85 -1.81 -9.07
N LEU A 89 36.62 -1.37 -8.70
CA LEU A 89 35.57 -1.00 -9.66
C LEU A 89 35.88 0.30 -10.45
N LYS A 90 36.67 1.20 -9.89
CA LYS A 90 37.17 2.38 -10.65
C LYS A 90 38.14 1.98 -11.78
N ILE A 91 38.91 0.91 -11.57
CA ILE A 91 39.89 0.42 -12.55
C ILE A 91 39.20 -0.52 -13.55
N SER A 92 38.40 -1.45 -13.06
CA SER A 92 37.66 -2.44 -13.85
C SER A 92 36.20 -2.50 -13.36
N PRO A 93 35.27 -1.77 -14.01
CA PRO A 93 33.88 -1.69 -13.59
C PRO A 93 33.13 -3.04 -13.59
N ASP A 94 33.54 -3.98 -14.44
CA ASP A 94 32.86 -5.27 -14.66
C ASP A 94 33.46 -6.43 -13.85
N ILE A 95 34.38 -6.15 -12.91
CA ILE A 95 34.99 -7.18 -12.08
C ILE A 95 33.96 -7.73 -11.06
N ILE A 96 33.38 -8.90 -11.41
CA ILE A 96 32.25 -9.50 -10.68
C ILE A 96 32.50 -9.66 -9.18
N PRO A 97 33.66 -10.21 -8.71
CA PRO A 97 33.86 -10.38 -7.26
C PRO A 97 33.88 -9.06 -6.47
N ALA A 98 34.35 -7.96 -7.06
CA ALA A 98 34.31 -6.65 -6.40
C ALA A 98 32.88 -6.07 -6.39
N LEU A 99 32.11 -6.25 -7.47
CA LEU A 99 30.70 -5.89 -7.51
C LEU A 99 29.90 -6.65 -6.46
N GLN A 100 30.09 -7.97 -6.38
CA GLN A 100 29.42 -8.82 -5.37
C GLN A 100 29.78 -8.40 -3.95
N GLY A 101 31.09 -8.22 -3.68
CA GLY A 101 31.55 -7.83 -2.33
C GLY A 101 31.04 -6.46 -1.90
N ALA A 102 31.08 -5.46 -2.80
CA ALA A 102 30.54 -4.14 -2.50
C ALA A 102 29.03 -4.16 -2.35
N ALA A 103 28.30 -4.84 -3.24
CA ALA A 103 26.85 -4.95 -3.19
C ALA A 103 26.38 -5.68 -1.91
N GLN A 104 27.06 -6.74 -1.51
CA GLN A 104 26.77 -7.49 -0.29
C GLN A 104 26.89 -6.60 0.95
N ILE A 105 27.95 -5.82 1.06
CA ILE A 105 28.17 -4.89 2.20
C ILE A 105 27.08 -3.82 2.24
N GLU A 106 26.74 -3.21 1.08
CA GLU A 106 25.69 -2.20 1.01
C GLU A 106 24.31 -2.80 1.35
N TYR A 107 24.01 -4.01 0.87
CA TYR A 107 22.79 -4.74 1.19
C TYR A 107 22.68 -5.05 2.70
N GLU A 108 23.72 -5.56 3.33
CA GLU A 108 23.74 -5.85 4.76
C GLU A 108 23.59 -4.60 5.63
N ASN A 109 23.95 -3.44 5.10
CA ASN A 109 23.75 -2.14 5.77
C ASN A 109 22.36 -1.53 5.45
N GLY A 110 21.51 -2.18 4.65
CA GLY A 110 20.25 -1.63 4.18
C GLY A 110 20.41 -0.36 3.33
N ASN A 111 21.53 -0.22 2.63
CA ASN A 111 21.86 0.99 1.90
C ASN A 111 21.47 0.88 0.42
N SER A 112 20.64 1.80 -0.05
CA SER A 112 20.22 1.90 -1.46
C SER A 112 21.38 2.10 -2.45
N ALA A 113 22.56 2.48 -1.99
CA ALA A 113 23.78 2.50 -2.79
C ALA A 113 24.16 1.10 -3.36
N GLY A 114 23.61 0.02 -2.80
CA GLY A 114 23.70 -1.34 -3.33
C GLY A 114 22.92 -1.54 -4.64
N ILE A 115 21.83 -0.82 -4.86
CA ILE A 115 20.95 -0.98 -6.02
C ILE A 115 21.69 -0.87 -7.36
N PRO A 116 22.47 0.21 -7.64
CA PRO A 116 23.19 0.32 -8.91
C PRO A 116 24.25 -0.76 -9.10
N LEU A 117 24.87 -1.25 -8.02
CA LEU A 117 25.85 -2.34 -8.07
C LEU A 117 25.17 -3.67 -8.44
N LEU A 118 24.04 -3.97 -7.82
CA LEU A 118 23.26 -5.17 -8.09
C LEU A 118 22.64 -5.13 -9.50
N GLN A 119 22.15 -3.98 -9.94
CA GLN A 119 21.68 -3.81 -11.32
C GLN A 119 22.81 -4.01 -12.34
N HIS A 120 24.02 -3.59 -12.00
CA HIS A 120 25.19 -3.87 -12.84
C HIS A 120 25.49 -5.38 -12.88
N LEU A 121 25.44 -6.05 -11.74
CA LEU A 121 25.58 -7.52 -11.68
C LEU A 121 24.55 -8.23 -12.54
N LEU A 122 23.28 -7.80 -12.53
CA LEU A 122 22.23 -8.39 -13.37
C LEU A 122 22.48 -8.18 -14.88
N ARG A 123 23.11 -7.07 -15.29
CA ARG A 123 23.52 -6.91 -16.70
C ARG A 123 24.57 -7.94 -17.11
N LEU A 124 25.47 -8.30 -16.19
CA LEU A 124 26.51 -9.32 -16.44
C LEU A 124 25.97 -10.76 -16.23
N ARG A 125 25.02 -10.94 -15.32
CA ARG A 125 24.39 -12.23 -14.97
C ARG A 125 22.87 -12.10 -14.83
N PRO A 126 22.11 -12.05 -15.93
CA PRO A 126 20.68 -11.68 -15.93
C PRO A 126 19.75 -12.61 -15.15
N ARG A 127 20.18 -13.85 -14.83
CA ARG A 127 19.36 -14.85 -14.10
C ARG A 127 19.88 -15.17 -12.71
N ASP A 128 20.71 -14.31 -12.13
CA ASP A 128 21.20 -14.54 -10.77
C ASP A 128 20.09 -14.29 -9.74
N ALA A 129 19.54 -15.38 -9.20
CA ALA A 129 18.43 -15.33 -8.25
C ALA A 129 18.80 -14.59 -6.95
N THR A 130 20.05 -14.73 -6.48
CA THR A 130 20.53 -14.03 -5.27
C THR A 130 20.59 -12.52 -5.49
N THR A 131 21.11 -12.09 -6.63
CA THR A 131 21.17 -10.66 -6.98
C THR A 131 19.76 -10.07 -7.12
N ASN A 132 18.82 -10.82 -7.74
CA ASN A 132 17.41 -10.41 -7.79
C ASN A 132 16.81 -10.32 -6.38
N ALA A 133 17.08 -11.28 -5.50
CA ALA A 133 16.57 -11.27 -4.13
C ALA A 133 17.07 -10.04 -3.34
N MET A 134 18.35 -9.72 -3.45
CA MET A 134 18.92 -8.53 -2.80
C MET A 134 18.30 -7.24 -3.32
N LEU A 135 18.10 -7.13 -4.64
CA LEU A 135 17.40 -5.98 -5.25
C LEU A 135 15.96 -5.87 -4.79
N ALA A 136 15.23 -6.99 -4.73
CA ALA A 136 13.84 -7.01 -4.29
C ALA A 136 13.70 -6.41 -2.88
N VAL A 137 14.58 -6.81 -1.95
CA VAL A 137 14.56 -6.31 -0.57
C VAL A 137 14.94 -4.83 -0.50
N LEU A 138 15.99 -4.38 -1.20
CA LEU A 138 16.38 -2.97 -1.19
C LEU A 138 15.32 -2.06 -1.84
N GLU A 139 14.74 -2.47 -2.97
CA GLU A 139 13.66 -1.73 -3.63
C GLU A 139 12.38 -1.68 -2.76
N TYR A 140 12.09 -2.75 -2.01
CA TYR A 140 11.03 -2.75 -1.02
C TYR A 140 11.29 -1.75 0.11
N GLN A 141 12.50 -1.71 0.65
CA GLN A 141 12.89 -0.75 1.71
C GLN A 141 12.81 0.70 1.23
N GLU A 142 13.14 0.98 -0.03
CA GLU A 142 12.96 2.29 -0.67
C GLU A 142 11.47 2.60 -1.03
N GLY A 143 10.57 1.66 -0.80
CA GLY A 143 9.14 1.80 -1.10
C GLY A 143 8.77 1.69 -2.58
N ASN A 144 9.72 1.27 -3.43
CA ASN A 144 9.54 1.10 -4.87
C ASN A 144 8.94 -0.28 -5.19
N CYS A 145 7.69 -0.48 -4.78
CA CYS A 145 7.00 -1.77 -4.93
C CYS A 145 6.91 -2.24 -6.39
N LYS A 146 6.85 -1.33 -7.36
CA LYS A 146 6.78 -1.70 -8.79
C LYS A 146 8.04 -2.44 -9.25
N ALA A 147 9.22 -1.98 -8.85
CA ALA A 147 10.48 -2.65 -9.15
C ALA A 147 10.67 -3.88 -8.26
N ALA A 148 10.37 -3.78 -6.96
CA ALA A 148 10.53 -4.87 -6.00
C ALA A 148 9.78 -6.13 -6.45
N VAL A 149 8.51 -6.01 -6.89
CA VAL A 149 7.70 -7.14 -7.37
C VAL A 149 8.35 -7.88 -8.55
N GLN A 150 8.97 -7.16 -9.48
CA GLN A 150 9.67 -7.79 -10.61
C GLN A 150 10.87 -8.62 -10.15
N TYR A 151 11.65 -8.09 -9.20
CA TYR A 151 12.82 -8.77 -8.65
C TYR A 151 12.43 -9.92 -7.71
N PHE A 152 11.36 -9.77 -6.91
CA PHE A 152 10.81 -10.88 -6.13
C PHE A 152 10.40 -12.05 -7.02
N ALA A 153 9.66 -11.79 -8.08
CA ALA A 153 9.24 -12.83 -9.03
C ALA A 153 10.44 -13.52 -9.72
N ALA A 154 11.52 -12.77 -10.01
CA ALA A 154 12.74 -13.33 -10.59
C ALA A 154 13.63 -14.11 -9.59
N SER A 155 13.33 -14.02 -8.30
CA SER A 155 14.08 -14.65 -7.20
C SER A 155 13.27 -15.63 -6.36
N ASP A 156 12.12 -16.09 -6.85
CA ASP A 156 11.11 -16.89 -6.12
C ASP A 156 11.75 -18.02 -5.27
N ALA A 157 12.65 -18.81 -5.86
CA ALA A 157 13.35 -19.89 -5.17
C ALA A 157 14.17 -19.47 -3.93
N VAL A 158 14.60 -18.19 -3.85
CA VAL A 158 15.41 -17.70 -2.72
C VAL A 158 14.53 -17.44 -1.50
N PHE A 159 13.26 -17.12 -1.72
CA PHE A 159 12.31 -16.78 -0.65
C PHE A 159 11.36 -17.93 -0.28
N GLU A 160 11.37 -19.05 -0.99
CA GLU A 160 10.49 -20.21 -0.70
C GLU A 160 10.49 -20.67 0.76
N SER A 161 11.60 -20.46 1.48
CA SER A 161 11.76 -20.82 2.89
C SER A 161 11.98 -19.62 3.82
N LYS A 162 11.66 -18.41 3.37
CA LYS A 162 11.92 -17.17 4.12
C LYS A 162 10.63 -16.33 4.25
N PRO A 163 9.87 -16.48 5.33
CA PRO A 163 8.62 -15.76 5.55
C PRO A 163 8.75 -14.24 5.36
N GLU A 164 9.84 -13.63 5.86
CA GLU A 164 10.04 -12.18 5.78
C GLU A 164 10.11 -11.68 4.33
N GLY A 165 10.70 -12.47 3.43
CA GLY A 165 10.76 -12.15 2.00
C GLY A 165 9.40 -12.30 1.33
N LEU A 166 8.64 -13.35 1.67
CA LEU A 166 7.28 -13.55 1.17
C LEU A 166 6.34 -12.44 1.66
N HIS A 167 6.47 -12.01 2.93
CA HIS A 167 5.69 -10.89 3.47
C HIS A 167 5.99 -9.58 2.72
N ALA A 168 7.27 -9.25 2.50
CA ALA A 168 7.66 -8.05 1.76
C ALA A 168 7.12 -8.07 0.32
N TYR A 169 7.16 -9.23 -0.33
CA TYR A 169 6.60 -9.43 -1.67
C TYR A 169 5.09 -9.22 -1.68
N ALA A 170 4.35 -9.91 -0.79
CA ALA A 170 2.91 -9.78 -0.67
C ALA A 170 2.48 -8.34 -0.31
N ALA A 171 3.20 -7.68 0.60
CA ALA A 171 2.93 -6.28 0.96
C ALA A 171 3.04 -5.34 -0.26
N CYS A 172 4.05 -5.56 -1.11
CA CYS A 172 4.17 -4.81 -2.36
C CYS A 172 3.03 -5.10 -3.35
N LEU A 173 2.61 -6.36 -3.47
CA LEU A 173 1.48 -6.74 -4.32
C LEU A 173 0.17 -6.10 -3.83
N VAL A 174 -0.09 -6.12 -2.51
CA VAL A 174 -1.24 -5.44 -1.89
C VAL A 174 -1.21 -3.94 -2.18
N LYS A 175 -0.05 -3.29 -2.01
CA LYS A 175 0.12 -1.85 -2.33
C LYS A 175 -0.17 -1.54 -3.80
N LEU A 176 0.11 -2.48 -4.70
CA LEU A 176 -0.19 -2.39 -6.13
C LEU A 176 -1.61 -2.89 -6.49
N LYS A 177 -2.43 -3.25 -5.50
CA LYS A 177 -3.78 -3.82 -5.65
C LYS A 177 -3.83 -5.13 -6.47
N ARG A 178 -2.74 -5.91 -6.45
CA ARG A 178 -2.63 -7.23 -7.08
C ARG A 178 -2.94 -8.30 -6.04
N PHE A 179 -4.21 -8.34 -5.59
CA PHE A 179 -4.60 -9.10 -4.40
C PHE A 179 -4.53 -10.62 -4.61
N ASP A 180 -4.95 -11.13 -5.78
CA ASP A 180 -4.90 -12.57 -6.10
C ASP A 180 -3.47 -13.11 -6.03
N GLU A 181 -2.52 -12.34 -6.55
CA GLU A 181 -1.10 -12.70 -6.50
C GLU A 181 -0.55 -12.59 -5.07
N ALA A 182 -1.00 -11.58 -4.31
CA ALA A 182 -0.63 -11.43 -2.90
C ALA A 182 -1.12 -12.63 -2.08
N ALA A 183 -2.36 -13.07 -2.27
CA ALA A 183 -2.91 -14.26 -1.62
C ALA A 183 -2.10 -15.52 -1.96
N THR A 184 -1.72 -15.69 -3.22
CA THR A 184 -0.88 -16.82 -3.67
C THR A 184 0.48 -16.83 -2.97
N VAL A 185 1.15 -15.67 -2.88
CA VAL A 185 2.45 -15.55 -2.20
C VAL A 185 2.31 -15.79 -0.70
N PHE A 186 1.25 -15.22 -0.08
CA PHE A 186 1.04 -15.33 1.36
C PHE A 186 0.65 -16.75 1.79
N LYS A 187 -0.02 -17.51 0.89
CA LYS A 187 -0.32 -18.93 1.12
C LYS A 187 0.97 -19.76 1.27
N LYS A 188 2.00 -19.46 0.47
CA LYS A 188 3.33 -20.09 0.65
C LYS A 188 3.93 -19.78 2.03
N SER A 189 3.74 -18.55 2.56
CA SER A 189 4.19 -18.18 3.90
C SER A 189 3.47 -19.00 4.98
N LEU A 190 2.15 -19.14 4.87
CA LEU A 190 1.36 -19.95 5.79
C LEU A 190 1.75 -21.44 5.75
N GLU A 191 2.16 -21.98 4.59
CA GLU A 191 2.66 -23.35 4.47
C GLU A 191 3.94 -23.60 5.30
N LEU A 192 4.74 -22.54 5.54
CA LEU A 192 5.92 -22.60 6.41
C LEU A 192 5.57 -22.57 7.90
N SER A 193 4.44 -21.97 8.26
CA SER A 193 3.97 -21.83 9.63
C SER A 193 2.47 -22.11 9.74
N PRO A 194 2.01 -23.36 9.53
CA PRO A 194 0.59 -23.68 9.37
C PRO A 194 -0.27 -23.37 10.59
N ASP A 195 0.32 -23.34 11.78
CA ASP A 195 -0.40 -23.09 13.05
C ASP A 195 -0.32 -21.62 13.48
N ASP A 196 0.33 -20.77 12.69
CA ASP A 196 0.43 -19.33 13.02
C ASP A 196 -0.91 -18.65 12.77
N ARG A 197 -1.51 -18.16 13.86
CA ARG A 197 -2.79 -17.46 13.85
C ARG A 197 -2.74 -16.16 13.05
N GLN A 198 -1.67 -15.38 13.23
CA GLN A 198 -1.52 -14.09 12.56
C GLN A 198 -1.36 -14.26 11.05
N GLU A 199 -0.58 -15.27 10.64
CA GLU A 199 -0.43 -15.63 9.22
C GLU A 199 -1.77 -15.98 8.57
N ARG A 200 -2.61 -16.78 9.27
CA ARG A 200 -3.95 -17.12 8.79
C ARG A 200 -4.87 -15.90 8.67
N GLN A 201 -4.87 -15.02 9.67
CA GLN A 201 -5.67 -13.79 9.66
C GLN A 201 -5.23 -12.85 8.54
N LEU A 202 -3.91 -12.71 8.31
CA LEU A 202 -3.38 -11.90 7.22
C LEU A 202 -3.75 -12.47 5.85
N LEU A 203 -3.59 -13.78 5.65
CA LEU A 203 -4.02 -14.42 4.40
C LEU A 203 -5.50 -14.24 4.14
N ALA A 204 -6.34 -14.45 5.14
CA ALA A 204 -7.78 -14.26 5.01
C ALA A 204 -8.15 -12.81 4.67
N SER A 205 -7.47 -11.83 5.29
CA SER A 205 -7.64 -10.41 4.96
C SER A 205 -7.30 -10.11 3.49
N ILE A 206 -6.22 -10.70 2.97
CA ILE A 206 -5.81 -10.54 1.56
C ILE A 206 -6.83 -11.20 0.63
N GLN A 207 -7.33 -12.39 0.98
CA GLN A 207 -8.36 -13.10 0.22
C GLN A 207 -9.68 -12.31 0.17
N LEU A 208 -10.06 -11.64 1.27
CA LEU A 208 -11.19 -10.70 1.26
C LEU A 208 -10.95 -9.51 0.33
N MET A 209 -9.75 -8.92 0.33
CA MET A 209 -9.39 -7.87 -0.62
C MET A 209 -9.40 -8.35 -2.08
N ALA A 210 -9.18 -9.64 -2.32
CA ALA A 210 -9.25 -10.31 -3.62
C ALA A 210 -10.70 -10.69 -4.01
N HIS A 211 -11.69 -10.43 -3.15
CA HIS A 211 -13.08 -10.90 -3.30
C HIS A 211 -13.20 -12.44 -3.38
N GLU A 212 -12.39 -13.13 -2.58
CA GLU A 212 -12.38 -14.60 -2.46
C GLU A 212 -12.92 -15.03 -1.07
N PRO A 213 -14.21 -14.79 -0.75
CA PRO A 213 -14.74 -15.00 0.59
C PRO A 213 -14.77 -16.47 1.02
N GLN A 214 -14.94 -17.41 0.08
CA GLN A 214 -14.96 -18.85 0.40
C GLN A 214 -13.56 -19.34 0.81
N GLU A 215 -12.52 -18.86 0.14
CA GLU A 215 -11.14 -19.15 0.48
C GLU A 215 -10.76 -18.53 1.83
N ALA A 216 -11.24 -17.31 2.11
CA ALA A 216 -11.04 -16.65 3.41
C ALA A 216 -11.68 -17.46 4.54
N LEU A 217 -12.92 -17.95 4.37
CA LEU A 217 -13.60 -18.82 5.31
C LEU A 217 -12.84 -20.14 5.51
N ALA A 218 -12.37 -20.77 4.43
CA ALA A 218 -11.58 -21.99 4.53
C ALA A 218 -10.26 -21.76 5.30
N THR A 219 -9.61 -20.64 5.07
CA THR A 219 -8.39 -20.22 5.78
C THR A 219 -8.65 -19.97 7.27
N LEU A 220 -9.76 -19.33 7.62
CA LEU A 220 -10.15 -18.99 9.00
C LEU A 220 -10.74 -20.18 9.78
N ASN A 221 -11.28 -21.20 9.10
CA ASN A 221 -12.00 -22.30 9.73
C ASN A 221 -11.26 -22.95 10.93
N PRO A 222 -9.92 -23.21 10.88
CA PRO A 222 -9.20 -23.74 12.05
C PRO A 222 -9.18 -22.79 13.26
N LEU A 223 -9.39 -21.49 13.06
CA LEU A 223 -9.39 -20.48 14.12
C LEU A 223 -10.77 -20.24 14.72
N ILE A 224 -11.84 -20.48 13.95
CA ILE A 224 -13.23 -20.18 14.36
C ILE A 224 -14.03 -21.44 14.72
N ALA A 225 -13.59 -22.63 14.27
CA ALA A 225 -14.25 -23.89 14.57
C ALA A 225 -13.82 -24.42 15.95
N GLY A 226 -14.44 -23.95 17.03
CA GLY A 226 -14.20 -24.48 18.36
C GLY A 226 -14.11 -23.42 19.45
N THR A 227 -13.65 -23.84 20.65
CA THR A 227 -13.60 -22.98 21.85
C THR A 227 -12.43 -21.99 21.88
N GLY A 228 -11.54 -22.03 20.88
CA GLY A 228 -10.35 -21.19 20.81
C GLY A 228 -10.47 -19.97 19.88
N ALA A 229 -11.68 -19.66 19.43
CA ALA A 229 -11.92 -18.49 18.57
C ALA A 229 -11.59 -17.19 19.32
N ASP A 230 -10.99 -16.25 18.60
CA ASP A 230 -10.80 -14.88 19.09
C ASP A 230 -11.64 -13.88 18.29
N ALA A 231 -11.83 -12.70 18.87
CA ALA A 231 -12.68 -11.68 18.28
C ALA A 231 -12.19 -11.23 16.87
N ALA A 232 -10.89 -11.15 16.66
CA ALA A 232 -10.33 -10.73 15.37
C ALA A 232 -10.57 -11.77 14.26
N SER A 233 -10.44 -13.07 14.57
CA SER A 233 -10.75 -14.14 13.63
C SER A 233 -12.22 -14.21 13.29
N LEU A 234 -13.10 -13.99 14.28
CA LEU A 234 -14.55 -13.95 14.07
C LEU A 234 -14.99 -12.72 13.29
N ASP A 235 -14.36 -11.58 13.50
CA ASP A 235 -14.61 -10.36 12.73
C ASP A 235 -14.30 -10.55 11.25
N LEU A 236 -13.11 -11.10 10.94
CA LEU A 236 -12.75 -11.46 9.57
C LEU A 236 -13.71 -12.50 8.95
N ALA A 237 -14.16 -13.47 9.75
CA ALA A 237 -15.12 -14.46 9.29
C ALA A 237 -16.49 -13.83 9.03
N SER A 238 -16.91 -12.87 9.85
CA SER A 238 -18.15 -12.10 9.62
C SER A 238 -18.08 -11.36 8.29
N ALA A 239 -16.97 -10.65 8.02
CA ALA A 239 -16.77 -9.97 6.75
C ALA A 239 -16.80 -10.96 5.56
N ALA A 240 -16.20 -12.14 5.72
CA ALA A 240 -16.21 -13.17 4.69
C ALA A 240 -17.60 -13.77 4.45
N TYR A 241 -18.40 -13.98 5.50
CA TYR A 241 -19.80 -14.41 5.37
C TYR A 241 -20.64 -13.35 4.67
N GLU A 242 -20.44 -12.07 5.00
CA GLU A 242 -21.18 -10.97 4.35
C GLU A 242 -20.84 -10.87 2.85
N ASP A 243 -19.56 -10.94 2.49
CA ASP A 243 -19.12 -10.96 1.08
C ASP A 243 -19.64 -12.22 0.33
N ALA A 244 -19.83 -13.33 1.06
CA ALA A 244 -20.44 -14.56 0.54
C ALA A 244 -21.98 -14.52 0.49
N HIS A 245 -22.60 -13.38 0.84
CA HIS A 245 -24.05 -13.18 0.94
C HIS A 245 -24.75 -14.10 1.97
N ASP A 246 -24.04 -14.52 3.01
CA ASP A 246 -24.59 -15.26 4.17
C ASP A 246 -24.67 -14.32 5.39
N THR A 247 -25.53 -13.31 5.28
CA THR A 247 -25.66 -12.24 6.28
C THR A 247 -26.08 -12.78 7.65
N GLU A 248 -26.85 -13.86 7.71
CA GLU A 248 -27.26 -14.49 8.98
C GLU A 248 -26.01 -14.93 9.76
N LYS A 249 -25.12 -15.70 9.12
CA LYS A 249 -23.86 -16.11 9.76
C LYS A 249 -22.91 -14.94 10.02
N ALA A 250 -22.87 -13.94 9.14
CA ALA A 250 -22.07 -12.73 9.35
C ALA A 250 -22.46 -12.06 10.68
N VAL A 251 -23.76 -11.81 10.87
CA VAL A 251 -24.28 -11.15 12.07
C VAL A 251 -24.04 -12.00 13.33
N ASP A 252 -24.32 -13.30 13.28
CA ASP A 252 -24.13 -14.19 14.42
C ASP A 252 -22.65 -14.30 14.81
N THR A 253 -21.76 -14.36 13.83
CA THR A 253 -20.31 -14.40 14.06
C THR A 253 -19.81 -13.09 14.65
N LEU A 254 -20.30 -11.96 14.16
CA LEU A 254 -19.92 -10.64 14.67
C LEU A 254 -20.44 -10.40 16.10
N ARG A 255 -21.64 -10.88 16.43
CA ARG A 255 -22.14 -10.87 17.81
C ARG A 255 -21.24 -11.68 18.75
N GLN A 256 -20.77 -12.85 18.31
CA GLN A 256 -19.80 -13.64 19.08
C GLN A 256 -18.48 -12.89 19.27
N ALA A 257 -17.98 -12.18 18.23
CA ALA A 257 -16.79 -11.33 18.35
C ALA A 257 -16.99 -10.23 19.40
N ILE A 258 -18.12 -9.54 19.39
CA ILE A 258 -18.48 -8.50 20.39
C ILE A 258 -18.52 -9.08 21.80
N LEU A 259 -19.04 -10.29 22.00
CA LEU A 259 -19.06 -10.94 23.32
C LEU A 259 -17.63 -11.24 23.82
N LEU A 260 -16.71 -11.60 22.93
CA LEU A 260 -15.31 -11.91 23.30
C LEU A 260 -14.47 -10.66 23.57
N ASP A 261 -14.73 -9.58 22.84
CA ASP A 261 -14.00 -8.31 23.01
C ASP A 261 -14.97 -7.12 22.96
N PRO A 262 -15.75 -6.91 24.04
CA PRO A 262 -16.77 -5.85 24.09
C PRO A 262 -16.17 -4.43 24.15
N GLN A 263 -14.86 -4.29 24.32
CA GLN A 263 -14.17 -2.99 24.30
C GLN A 263 -13.69 -2.60 22.90
N ASN A 264 -13.80 -3.46 21.93
CA ASN A 264 -13.35 -3.22 20.57
C ASN A 264 -14.40 -2.41 19.77
N VAL A 265 -14.14 -1.12 19.63
CA VAL A 265 -15.01 -0.19 18.91
C VAL A 265 -15.28 -0.63 17.46
N ASN A 266 -14.30 -1.26 16.79
CA ASN A 266 -14.45 -1.65 15.39
C ASN A 266 -15.60 -2.64 15.18
N LEU A 267 -15.78 -3.60 16.10
CA LEU A 267 -16.84 -4.60 15.98
C LEU A 267 -18.25 -3.98 15.93
N TYR A 268 -18.47 -2.92 16.71
CA TYR A 268 -19.73 -2.16 16.67
C TYR A 268 -19.89 -1.36 15.40
N LEU A 269 -18.77 -0.86 14.84
CA LEU A 269 -18.79 -0.13 13.56
C LEU A 269 -19.09 -1.07 12.39
N ASP A 270 -18.51 -2.27 12.41
CA ASP A 270 -18.75 -3.29 11.39
C ASP A 270 -20.19 -3.79 11.46
N PHE A 271 -20.74 -3.94 12.67
CA PHE A 271 -22.17 -4.23 12.86
C PHE A 271 -23.08 -3.12 12.33
N ALA A 272 -22.71 -1.85 12.57
CA ALA A 272 -23.44 -0.71 12.04
C ALA A 272 -23.40 -0.69 10.50
N ALA A 273 -22.26 -1.04 9.89
CA ALA A 273 -22.11 -1.13 8.44
C ALA A 273 -23.00 -2.22 7.84
N ILE A 274 -23.00 -3.44 8.38
CA ILE A 274 -23.90 -4.52 7.95
C ILE A 274 -25.35 -4.10 8.11
N SER A 275 -25.72 -3.49 9.26
CA SER A 275 -27.07 -3.00 9.52
C SER A 275 -27.51 -1.93 8.52
N ALA A 276 -26.60 -1.05 8.10
CA ALA A 276 -26.87 -0.04 7.09
C ALA A 276 -27.10 -0.66 5.71
N THR A 277 -26.26 -1.61 5.31
CA THR A 277 -26.36 -2.35 4.05
C THR A 277 -27.71 -3.05 3.91
N HIS A 278 -28.20 -3.65 4.99
CA HIS A 278 -29.47 -4.38 5.01
C HIS A 278 -30.66 -3.54 5.51
N GLN A 279 -30.53 -2.22 5.58
CA GLN A 279 -31.56 -1.28 6.01
C GLN A 279 -32.22 -1.62 7.37
N SER A 280 -31.47 -2.27 8.24
CA SER A 280 -31.88 -2.64 9.59
C SER A 280 -31.35 -1.60 10.60
N PHE A 281 -31.61 -0.33 10.30
CA PHE A 281 -30.98 0.83 10.95
C PHE A 281 -31.20 0.83 12.47
N GLN A 282 -32.41 0.50 12.94
CA GLN A 282 -32.71 0.48 14.37
C GLN A 282 -31.91 -0.60 15.12
N VAL A 283 -31.70 -1.77 14.50
CA VAL A 283 -30.87 -2.85 15.09
C VAL A 283 -29.43 -2.37 15.23
N GLY A 284 -28.89 -1.73 14.18
CA GLY A 284 -27.56 -1.12 14.23
C GLY A 284 -27.41 -0.07 15.32
N ILE A 285 -28.42 0.82 15.47
CA ILE A 285 -28.44 1.84 16.53
C ILE A 285 -28.41 1.19 17.91
N ASN A 286 -29.16 0.12 18.13
CA ASN A 286 -29.20 -0.57 19.43
C ASN A 286 -27.82 -1.13 19.79
N VAL A 287 -27.15 -1.80 18.85
CA VAL A 287 -25.81 -2.35 19.08
C VAL A 287 -24.76 -1.23 19.26
N VAL A 288 -24.82 -0.18 18.47
CA VAL A 288 -23.91 0.98 18.65
C VAL A 288 -24.11 1.66 20.01
N ASN A 289 -25.36 1.70 20.51
CA ASN A 289 -25.65 2.22 21.87
C ASN A 289 -24.91 1.41 22.95
N GLU A 290 -24.85 0.08 22.82
CA GLU A 290 -24.08 -0.75 23.75
C GLU A 290 -22.59 -0.38 23.69
N GLY A 291 -22.03 -0.21 22.51
CA GLY A 291 -20.65 0.26 22.32
C GLY A 291 -20.41 1.64 22.94
N ILE A 292 -21.32 2.59 22.78
CA ILE A 292 -21.22 3.94 23.38
C ILE A 292 -21.28 3.85 24.92
N ASN A 293 -22.13 3.01 25.46
CA ASN A 293 -22.21 2.81 26.93
C ASN A 293 -20.88 2.31 27.50
N LEU A 294 -20.17 1.45 26.77
CA LEU A 294 -18.88 0.91 27.18
C LEU A 294 -17.72 1.88 26.88
N GLN A 295 -17.82 2.62 25.79
CA GLN A 295 -16.79 3.51 25.25
C GLN A 295 -17.32 4.93 24.97
N PRO A 296 -17.75 5.71 25.99
CA PRO A 296 -18.46 6.97 25.80
C PRO A 296 -17.59 8.09 25.18
N LYS A 297 -16.29 7.86 25.02
CA LYS A 297 -15.35 8.79 24.37
C LYS A 297 -14.98 8.37 22.93
N ALA A 298 -15.56 7.30 22.42
CA ALA A 298 -15.29 6.82 21.07
C ALA A 298 -16.08 7.64 20.03
N ALA A 299 -15.50 8.73 19.54
CA ALA A 299 -16.11 9.61 18.55
C ALA A 299 -16.71 8.87 17.35
N ARG A 300 -16.05 7.80 16.88
CA ARG A 300 -16.48 7.00 15.73
C ARG A 300 -17.84 6.31 15.94
N LEU A 301 -18.19 5.94 17.18
CA LEU A 301 -19.48 5.32 17.48
C LEU A 301 -20.63 6.33 17.34
N TYR A 302 -20.47 7.55 17.86
CA TYR A 302 -21.44 8.62 17.67
C TYR A 302 -21.60 8.96 16.19
N PHE A 303 -20.49 9.02 15.46
CA PHE A 303 -20.54 9.24 14.01
C PHE A 303 -21.35 8.14 13.31
N ALA A 304 -21.08 6.86 13.60
CA ALA A 304 -21.79 5.72 12.99
C ALA A 304 -23.29 5.75 13.35
N ARG A 305 -23.64 6.04 14.60
CA ARG A 305 -25.05 6.15 15.03
C ARG A 305 -25.77 7.33 14.36
N GLY A 306 -25.08 8.46 14.21
CA GLY A 306 -25.57 9.62 13.48
C GLY A 306 -25.91 9.29 12.02
N VAL A 307 -25.05 8.53 11.34
CA VAL A 307 -25.30 8.04 9.98
C VAL A 307 -26.56 7.17 9.92
N LEU A 308 -26.76 6.27 10.88
CA LEU A 308 -27.96 5.43 10.95
C LEU A 308 -29.22 6.26 11.24
N TYR A 309 -29.15 7.29 12.09
CA TYR A 309 -30.26 8.21 12.31
C TYR A 309 -30.63 9.00 11.06
N VAL A 310 -29.66 9.40 10.23
CA VAL A 310 -29.97 10.05 8.93
C VAL A 310 -30.82 9.13 8.06
N GLN A 311 -30.53 7.83 8.02
CA GLN A 311 -31.30 6.84 7.24
C GLN A 311 -32.74 6.66 7.74
N LEU A 312 -33.00 6.94 9.02
CA LEU A 312 -34.34 6.95 9.62
C LEU A 312 -35.04 8.31 9.52
N ALA A 313 -34.42 9.31 8.88
CA ALA A 313 -34.85 10.69 8.85
C ALA A 313 -34.96 11.33 10.26
N GLU A 314 -34.24 10.80 11.26
CA GLU A 314 -34.16 11.36 12.61
C GLU A 314 -33.01 12.36 12.69
N TYR A 315 -33.12 13.42 11.92
CA TYR A 315 -32.01 14.37 11.65
C TYR A 315 -31.51 15.10 12.89
N GLU A 316 -32.41 15.47 13.83
CA GLU A 316 -32.03 16.13 15.08
C GLU A 316 -31.12 15.26 15.94
N LYS A 317 -31.41 13.95 16.02
CA LYS A 317 -30.53 12.98 16.71
C LYS A 317 -29.21 12.81 15.98
N ALA A 318 -29.26 12.73 14.66
CA ALA A 318 -28.07 12.65 13.83
C ALA A 318 -27.14 13.85 14.03
N GLN A 319 -27.70 15.07 14.04
CA GLN A 319 -26.95 16.31 14.26
C GLN A 319 -26.28 16.32 15.64
N SER A 320 -27.01 15.96 16.69
CA SER A 320 -26.47 15.83 18.06
C SER A 320 -25.30 14.84 18.15
N ASP A 321 -25.42 13.70 17.47
CA ASP A 321 -24.38 12.68 17.43
C ASP A 321 -23.15 13.16 16.64
N PHE A 322 -23.32 13.82 15.49
CA PHE A 322 -22.20 14.36 14.71
C PHE A 322 -21.48 15.48 15.46
N GLU A 323 -22.21 16.33 16.20
CA GLU A 323 -21.64 17.35 17.06
C GLU A 323 -20.83 16.71 18.20
N THR A 324 -21.37 15.70 18.85
CA THR A 324 -20.66 14.93 19.89
C THR A 324 -19.38 14.30 19.34
N ALA A 325 -19.45 13.64 18.17
CA ALA A 325 -18.31 13.05 17.51
C ALA A 325 -17.22 14.10 17.18
N TYR A 326 -17.62 15.28 16.68
CA TYR A 326 -16.70 16.38 16.38
C TYR A 326 -16.06 16.96 17.65
N ASN A 327 -16.81 17.09 18.74
CA ASN A 327 -16.28 17.60 20.01
C ASN A 327 -15.30 16.62 20.65
N LEU A 328 -15.53 15.31 20.51
CA LEU A 328 -14.62 14.27 20.99
C LEU A 328 -13.34 14.16 20.15
N ASP A 329 -13.43 14.33 18.84
CA ASP A 329 -12.29 14.32 17.93
C ASP A 329 -12.42 15.41 16.84
N PRO A 330 -11.98 16.64 17.12
CA PRO A 330 -12.06 17.76 16.17
C PRO A 330 -11.20 17.57 14.91
N ASN A 331 -10.31 16.57 14.88
CA ASN A 331 -9.51 16.28 13.70
C ASN A 331 -10.27 15.46 12.65
N GLN A 332 -11.37 14.84 13.02
CA GLN A 332 -12.27 14.18 12.09
C GLN A 332 -13.19 15.19 11.38
N SER A 333 -12.68 15.76 10.28
CA SER A 333 -13.48 16.65 9.41
C SER A 333 -14.72 15.96 8.84
N LEU A 334 -14.76 14.63 8.85
CA LEU A 334 -15.88 13.83 8.40
C LEU A 334 -17.15 14.04 9.25
N SER A 335 -17.02 14.15 10.59
CA SER A 335 -18.15 14.44 11.49
C SER A 335 -18.75 15.82 11.24
N ALA A 336 -17.89 16.81 10.94
CA ALA A 336 -18.35 18.16 10.60
C ALA A 336 -19.08 18.21 9.24
N ALA A 337 -18.61 17.40 8.27
CA ALA A 337 -19.25 17.28 6.97
C ALA A 337 -20.59 16.54 7.06
N ALA A 338 -20.65 15.47 7.85
CA ALA A 338 -21.87 14.69 8.05
C ALA A 338 -22.97 15.53 8.73
N GLN A 339 -22.61 16.40 9.68
CA GLN A 339 -23.56 17.36 10.26
C GLN A 339 -24.13 18.27 9.18
N GLY A 340 -23.29 18.87 8.32
CA GLY A 340 -23.75 19.71 7.23
C GLY A 340 -24.60 18.96 6.19
N LEU A 341 -24.31 17.70 5.92
CA LEU A 341 -25.13 16.87 5.03
C LEU A 341 -26.51 16.56 5.66
N ALA A 342 -26.59 16.33 6.97
CA ALA A 342 -27.86 16.14 7.66
C ALA A 342 -28.72 17.40 7.59
N GLU A 343 -28.13 18.59 7.76
CA GLU A 343 -28.78 19.88 7.60
C GLU A 343 -29.28 20.11 6.15
N VAL A 344 -28.48 19.69 5.16
CA VAL A 344 -28.91 19.72 3.74
C VAL A 344 -30.11 18.80 3.50
N GLN A 345 -30.14 17.62 4.11
CA GLN A 345 -31.28 16.69 3.98
C GLN A 345 -32.54 17.20 4.65
N GLN A 346 -32.41 17.99 5.69
CA GLN A 346 -33.56 18.77 6.26
C GLN A 346 -34.01 19.91 5.37
N ASN A 347 -33.35 20.15 4.24
CA ASN A 347 -33.54 21.29 3.35
C ASN A 347 -33.22 22.66 4.02
N ASP A 348 -32.41 22.66 5.08
CA ASP A 348 -31.90 23.84 5.76
C ASP A 348 -30.51 24.23 5.21
N LEU A 349 -30.53 24.67 3.94
CA LEU A 349 -29.28 24.99 3.23
C LEU A 349 -28.60 26.25 3.79
N ASP A 350 -29.35 27.13 4.48
CA ASP A 350 -28.81 28.35 5.10
C ASP A 350 -28.04 28.01 6.37
N GLN A 351 -28.60 27.15 7.21
CA GLN A 351 -27.93 26.66 8.41
C GLN A 351 -26.68 25.84 8.05
N ALA A 352 -26.81 24.96 7.07
CA ALA A 352 -25.68 24.16 6.57
C ALA A 352 -24.51 25.05 6.08
N LEU A 353 -24.83 26.11 5.32
CA LEU A 353 -23.82 27.03 4.83
C LEU A 353 -23.15 27.82 5.98
N THR A 354 -23.94 28.29 6.95
CA THR A 354 -23.44 29.02 8.12
C THR A 354 -22.47 28.16 8.95
N ASN A 355 -22.85 26.91 9.25
CA ASN A 355 -22.05 25.98 10.02
C ASN A 355 -20.76 25.61 9.31
N VAL A 356 -20.83 25.36 8.00
CA VAL A 356 -19.64 25.05 7.19
C VAL A 356 -18.69 26.24 7.14
N GLN A 357 -19.20 27.47 7.00
CA GLN A 357 -18.37 28.68 6.99
C GLN A 357 -17.68 28.92 8.33
N GLU A 358 -18.37 28.70 9.44
CA GLU A 358 -17.78 28.79 10.78
C GLU A 358 -16.62 27.77 10.93
N LYS A 359 -16.83 26.51 10.53
CA LYS A 359 -15.80 25.49 10.60
C LYS A 359 -14.62 25.79 9.65
N LEU A 360 -14.89 26.32 8.45
CA LEU A 360 -13.86 26.76 7.51
C LEU A 360 -13.05 27.95 8.02
N SER A 361 -13.63 28.83 8.86
CA SER A 361 -12.88 29.92 9.50
C SER A 361 -11.75 29.38 10.40
N ARG A 362 -11.96 28.22 11.02
CA ARG A 362 -10.99 27.51 11.88
C ARG A 362 -10.06 26.61 11.08
N LYS A 363 -10.56 26.00 9.99
CA LYS A 363 -9.81 25.05 9.13
C LYS A 363 -9.96 25.44 7.64
N PRO A 364 -9.32 26.53 7.17
CA PRO A 364 -9.55 27.09 5.84
C PRO A 364 -9.04 26.23 4.67
N ASN A 365 -8.30 25.17 4.96
CA ASN A 365 -7.74 24.24 3.98
C ASN A 365 -8.27 22.80 4.16
N ASP A 366 -9.40 22.63 4.84
CA ASP A 366 -10.01 21.30 4.95
C ASP A 366 -10.75 20.96 3.64
N PRO A 367 -10.32 19.92 2.90
CA PRO A 367 -10.88 19.60 1.59
C PRO A 367 -12.33 19.13 1.66
N ILE A 368 -12.76 18.52 2.78
CA ILE A 368 -14.13 18.03 2.94
C ILE A 368 -15.08 19.20 3.24
N LEU A 369 -14.69 20.12 4.11
CA LEU A 369 -15.47 21.31 4.37
C LEU A 369 -15.58 22.23 3.14
N LEU A 370 -14.50 22.34 2.35
CA LEU A 370 -14.50 23.07 1.08
C LEU A 370 -15.44 22.42 0.04
N TYR A 371 -15.42 21.09 -0.05
CA TYR A 371 -16.38 20.35 -0.87
C TYR A 371 -17.80 20.64 -0.44
N LEU A 372 -18.10 20.51 0.87
CA LEU A 372 -19.45 20.73 1.39
C LEU A 372 -19.95 22.16 1.15
N GLN A 373 -19.09 23.18 1.33
CA GLN A 373 -19.43 24.55 0.98
C GLN A 373 -19.85 24.69 -0.50
N ALA A 374 -19.07 24.06 -1.39
CA ALA A 374 -19.36 24.09 -2.82
C ALA A 374 -20.68 23.38 -3.15
N ASP A 375 -20.92 22.24 -2.50
CA ASP A 375 -22.12 21.43 -2.71
C ASP A 375 -23.38 22.14 -2.22
N VAL A 376 -23.38 22.68 -1.00
CA VAL A 376 -24.51 23.47 -0.44
C VAL A 376 -24.84 24.66 -1.33
N LEU A 377 -23.82 25.43 -1.75
CA LEU A 377 -24.02 26.55 -2.65
C LEU A 377 -24.61 26.11 -4.01
N THR A 378 -24.15 24.98 -4.54
CA THR A 378 -24.66 24.42 -5.80
C THR A 378 -26.11 23.95 -5.66
N GLN A 379 -26.49 23.40 -4.50
CA GLN A 379 -27.88 22.98 -4.21
C GLN A 379 -28.84 24.16 -4.00
N ARG A 380 -28.36 25.27 -3.46
CA ARG A 380 -29.13 26.53 -3.36
C ARG A 380 -29.48 27.14 -4.72
N GLY A 381 -28.93 26.62 -5.80
CA GLY A 381 -29.24 27.04 -7.17
C GLY A 381 -28.50 28.31 -7.58
N THR A 382 -27.23 28.44 -7.23
CA THR A 382 -26.39 29.57 -7.63
C THR A 382 -26.24 29.67 -9.14
N GLU A 383 -26.36 30.88 -9.69
CA GLU A 383 -26.25 31.16 -11.12
C GLU A 383 -24.79 31.50 -11.52
N PRO A 384 -24.33 31.08 -12.69
CA PRO A 384 -23.03 31.49 -13.22
C PRO A 384 -22.84 33.00 -13.22
N GLY A 385 -21.73 33.49 -12.66
CA GLY A 385 -21.42 34.90 -12.51
C GLY A 385 -21.87 35.53 -11.20
N SER A 386 -22.66 34.82 -10.37
CA SER A 386 -22.97 35.30 -9.00
C SER A 386 -21.77 35.14 -8.06
N PRO A 387 -21.65 35.96 -6.99
CA PRO A 387 -20.60 35.83 -5.99
C PRO A 387 -20.59 34.43 -5.31
N GLU A 388 -21.78 33.88 -5.11
CA GLU A 388 -22.00 32.53 -4.54
C GLU A 388 -21.48 31.45 -5.46
N PHE A 389 -21.74 31.55 -6.78
CA PHE A 389 -21.24 30.63 -7.79
C PHE A 389 -19.71 30.68 -7.85
N GLU A 390 -19.09 31.84 -7.85
CA GLU A 390 -17.65 32.00 -7.84
C GLU A 390 -17.02 31.43 -6.55
N THR A 391 -17.72 31.54 -5.42
CA THR A 391 -17.31 30.93 -4.16
C THR A 391 -17.40 29.43 -4.23
N ALA A 392 -18.50 28.86 -4.74
CA ALA A 392 -18.65 27.42 -4.95
C ALA A 392 -17.55 26.85 -5.87
N MET A 393 -17.32 27.52 -7.01
CA MET A 393 -16.28 27.14 -7.96
C MET A 393 -14.89 27.14 -7.34
N ARG A 394 -14.56 28.18 -6.57
CA ARG A 394 -13.26 28.32 -5.89
C ARG A 394 -13.07 27.23 -4.83
N SER A 395 -14.11 26.96 -4.03
CA SER A 395 -14.07 25.95 -2.98
C SER A 395 -13.95 24.54 -3.56
N ALA A 396 -14.71 24.20 -4.60
CA ALA A 396 -14.61 22.92 -5.29
C ALA A 396 -13.21 22.70 -5.91
N LYS A 397 -12.67 23.72 -6.62
CA LYS A 397 -11.29 23.66 -7.17
C LYS A 397 -10.25 23.45 -6.07
N LYS A 398 -10.37 24.17 -4.95
CA LYS A 398 -9.44 24.05 -3.82
C LYS A 398 -9.57 22.69 -3.13
N ALA A 399 -10.76 22.16 -2.97
CA ALA A 399 -11.00 20.80 -2.42
C ALA A 399 -10.30 19.73 -3.25
N VAL A 400 -10.49 19.76 -4.58
CA VAL A 400 -9.86 18.82 -5.53
C VAL A 400 -8.33 18.99 -5.56
N ALA A 401 -7.82 20.22 -5.44
CA ALA A 401 -6.37 20.46 -5.39
C ALA A 401 -5.73 19.89 -4.12
N LEU A 402 -6.38 20.05 -2.96
CA LEU A 402 -5.90 19.56 -1.67
C LEU A 402 -6.03 18.03 -1.54
N ARG A 403 -7.10 17.45 -2.08
CA ARG A 403 -7.35 16.00 -2.09
C ARG A 403 -7.81 15.55 -3.48
N PRO A 404 -6.89 15.22 -4.38
CA PRO A 404 -7.23 14.81 -5.75
C PRO A 404 -8.09 13.55 -5.86
N THR A 405 -8.10 12.71 -4.82
CA THR A 405 -8.90 11.48 -4.72
C THR A 405 -10.28 11.69 -4.08
N LEU A 406 -10.66 12.93 -3.75
CA LEU A 406 -11.98 13.24 -3.22
C LEU A 406 -13.00 13.29 -4.38
N GLU A 407 -13.56 12.13 -4.69
CA GLU A 407 -14.46 11.92 -5.83
C GLU A 407 -15.70 12.85 -5.75
N PRO A 408 -16.44 13.02 -4.60
CA PRO A 408 -17.59 13.91 -4.54
C PRO A 408 -17.26 15.37 -4.88
N ALA A 409 -16.07 15.86 -4.51
CA ALA A 409 -15.64 17.21 -4.88
C ALA A 409 -15.44 17.37 -6.38
N ARG A 410 -14.98 16.32 -7.09
CA ARG A 410 -14.90 16.31 -8.55
C ARG A 410 -16.28 16.32 -9.19
N GLY A 411 -17.24 15.58 -8.62
CA GLY A 411 -18.64 15.57 -9.06
C GLY A 411 -19.27 16.97 -9.01
N VAL A 412 -19.12 17.66 -7.87
CA VAL A 412 -19.58 19.05 -7.71
C VAL A 412 -18.88 20.01 -8.66
N LEU A 413 -17.55 19.90 -8.81
CA LEU A 413 -16.77 20.72 -9.74
C LEU A 413 -17.22 20.50 -11.19
N ALA A 414 -17.48 19.27 -11.59
CA ALA A 414 -17.98 18.93 -12.91
C ALA A 414 -19.38 19.54 -13.16
N LYS A 415 -20.28 19.48 -12.15
CA LYS A 415 -21.61 20.10 -12.20
C LYS A 415 -21.52 21.64 -12.37
N LEU A 416 -20.63 22.29 -11.62
CA LEU A 416 -20.37 23.72 -11.75
C LEU A 416 -19.82 24.10 -13.14
N TYR A 417 -18.89 23.32 -13.68
CA TYR A 417 -18.41 23.52 -15.05
C TYR A 417 -19.52 23.33 -16.10
N LEU A 418 -20.43 22.35 -15.91
CA LEU A 418 -21.60 22.16 -16.79
C LEU A 418 -22.53 23.39 -16.78
N GLN A 419 -22.76 23.96 -15.61
CA GLN A 419 -23.56 25.19 -15.43
C GLN A 419 -22.90 26.40 -16.09
N ALA A 420 -21.57 26.52 -15.98
CA ALA A 420 -20.79 27.58 -16.61
C ALA A 420 -20.60 27.40 -18.14
N GLY A 421 -21.12 26.32 -18.74
CA GLY A 421 -20.92 26.02 -20.17
C GLY A 421 -19.50 25.54 -20.52
N GLN A 422 -18.67 25.22 -19.53
CA GLN A 422 -17.29 24.74 -19.69
C GLN A 422 -17.29 23.20 -19.84
N TYR A 423 -17.79 22.74 -21.00
CA TYR A 423 -18.07 21.31 -21.21
C TYR A 423 -16.82 20.43 -21.29
N SER A 424 -15.70 20.99 -21.77
CA SER A 424 -14.42 20.26 -21.83
C SER A 424 -13.86 19.98 -20.43
N GLU A 425 -13.91 20.98 -19.55
CA GLU A 425 -13.46 20.93 -18.17
C GLU A 425 -14.37 20.00 -17.36
N ALA A 426 -15.68 20.09 -17.55
CA ALA A 426 -16.63 19.16 -16.94
C ALA A 426 -16.33 17.71 -17.32
N ALA A 427 -16.13 17.43 -18.61
CA ALA A 427 -15.79 16.09 -19.07
C ALA A 427 -14.44 15.58 -18.48
N ALA A 428 -13.46 16.46 -18.32
CA ALA A 428 -12.18 16.10 -17.72
C ALA A 428 -12.32 15.70 -16.24
N GLU A 429 -13.07 16.46 -15.45
CA GLU A 429 -13.27 16.12 -14.03
C GLU A 429 -14.13 14.85 -13.87
N CYS A 430 -15.16 14.65 -14.70
CA CYS A 430 -15.92 13.39 -14.70
C CYS A 430 -15.05 12.17 -15.04
N ARG A 431 -14.13 12.25 -16.00
CA ARG A 431 -13.22 11.15 -16.30
C ARG A 431 -12.32 10.82 -15.12
N LYS A 432 -11.77 11.84 -14.43
CA LYS A 432 -10.96 11.63 -13.23
C LYS A 432 -11.76 11.04 -12.07
N ALA A 433 -13.05 11.41 -11.93
CA ALA A 433 -13.94 10.78 -10.96
C ALA A 433 -14.13 9.29 -11.30
N LEU A 434 -14.36 8.96 -12.56
CA LEU A 434 -14.51 7.57 -13.04
C LEU A 434 -13.21 6.74 -13.02
N GLU A 435 -12.04 7.38 -12.94
CA GLU A 435 -10.77 6.70 -12.66
C GLU A 435 -10.67 6.29 -11.17
N ILE A 436 -11.29 7.08 -10.27
CA ILE A 436 -11.33 6.80 -8.83
C ILE A 436 -12.41 5.76 -8.53
N ASP A 437 -13.65 6.03 -8.96
CA ASP A 437 -14.77 5.09 -8.91
C ASP A 437 -15.34 4.82 -10.31
N PRO A 438 -14.98 3.68 -10.91
CA PRO A 438 -15.51 3.28 -12.23
C PRO A 438 -17.02 3.04 -12.25
N LYS A 439 -17.68 2.88 -11.08
CA LYS A 439 -19.12 2.63 -10.97
C LYS A 439 -19.94 3.89 -10.67
N ASP A 440 -19.31 5.06 -10.52
CA ASP A 440 -20.01 6.32 -10.26
C ASP A 440 -20.95 6.69 -11.41
N GLN A 441 -22.24 6.43 -11.21
CA GLN A 441 -23.31 6.72 -12.18
C GLN A 441 -23.51 8.22 -12.36
N THR A 442 -23.29 9.02 -11.32
CA THR A 442 -23.46 10.48 -11.36
C THR A 442 -22.37 11.12 -12.23
N ALA A 443 -21.10 10.72 -12.03
CA ALA A 443 -20.01 11.17 -12.88
C ALA A 443 -20.21 10.72 -14.34
N LEU A 444 -20.68 9.50 -14.55
CA LEU A 444 -20.96 8.97 -15.89
C LEU A 444 -22.10 9.76 -16.57
N TYR A 445 -23.16 10.08 -15.83
CA TYR A 445 -24.26 10.87 -16.34
C TYR A 445 -23.82 12.32 -16.68
N HIS A 446 -23.04 12.96 -15.81
CA HIS A 446 -22.50 14.30 -16.07
C HIS A 446 -21.52 14.28 -17.26
N LEU A 447 -20.72 13.23 -17.42
CA LEU A 447 -19.84 13.04 -18.59
C LEU A 447 -20.66 13.00 -19.90
N ILE A 448 -21.73 12.20 -19.91
CA ILE A 448 -22.65 12.10 -21.05
C ILE A 448 -23.26 13.49 -21.37
N GLN A 449 -23.68 14.24 -20.36
CA GLN A 449 -24.20 15.61 -20.56
C GLN A 449 -23.14 16.56 -21.13
N ALA A 450 -21.93 16.54 -20.57
CA ALA A 450 -20.82 17.37 -21.02
C ALA A 450 -20.46 17.10 -22.49
N LEU A 451 -20.34 15.83 -22.86
CA LEU A 451 -20.04 15.42 -24.23
C LEU A 451 -21.17 15.77 -25.21
N ARG A 452 -22.44 15.58 -24.78
CA ARG A 452 -23.62 15.93 -25.61
C ARG A 452 -23.66 17.43 -25.90
N LYS A 453 -23.52 18.28 -24.85
CA LYS A 453 -23.55 19.74 -24.98
C LYS A 453 -22.29 20.29 -25.66
N GLY A 454 -21.14 19.66 -25.45
CA GLY A 454 -19.86 20.00 -26.09
C GLY A 454 -19.69 19.47 -27.52
N GLY A 455 -20.72 18.83 -28.11
CA GLY A 455 -20.70 18.36 -29.49
C GLY A 455 -19.91 17.07 -29.76
N ARG A 456 -19.36 16.42 -28.76
CA ARG A 456 -18.55 15.18 -28.86
C ARG A 456 -19.46 13.94 -28.79
N LYS A 457 -20.14 13.61 -29.88
CA LYS A 457 -21.19 12.57 -29.90
C LYS A 457 -20.65 11.13 -30.08
N SER A 458 -19.41 10.95 -30.52
CA SER A 458 -18.86 9.63 -30.86
C SER A 458 -18.76 8.66 -29.70
N GLU A 459 -18.52 9.15 -28.47
CA GLU A 459 -18.38 8.35 -27.25
C GLU A 459 -19.73 8.01 -26.57
N LEU A 460 -20.81 8.71 -26.94
CA LEU A 460 -22.11 8.61 -26.26
C LEU A 460 -22.73 7.21 -26.24
N PRO A 461 -22.72 6.42 -27.35
CA PRO A 461 -23.37 5.11 -27.35
C PRO A 461 -22.79 4.15 -26.31
N GLU A 462 -21.46 4.13 -26.18
CA GLU A 462 -20.78 3.23 -25.23
C GLU A 462 -21.01 3.68 -23.77
N LEU A 463 -20.95 4.98 -23.50
CA LEU A 463 -21.22 5.52 -22.17
C LEU A 463 -22.67 5.31 -21.72
N LEU A 464 -23.63 5.45 -22.63
CA LEU A 464 -25.04 5.16 -22.36
C LEU A 464 -25.27 3.68 -22.07
N LYS A 465 -24.65 2.80 -22.84
CA LYS A 465 -24.70 1.35 -22.58
C LYS A 465 -24.12 1.00 -21.20
N ARG A 466 -22.95 1.58 -20.86
CA ARG A 466 -22.32 1.42 -19.55
C ARG A 466 -23.23 1.89 -18.40
N LEU A 467 -23.86 3.06 -18.55
CA LEU A 467 -24.79 3.58 -17.55
C LEU A 467 -26.01 2.68 -17.37
N ALA A 468 -26.56 2.13 -18.46
CA ALA A 468 -27.69 1.20 -18.41
C ALA A 468 -27.33 -0.10 -17.68
N LEU A 469 -26.13 -0.66 -17.94
CA LEU A 469 -25.64 -1.84 -17.23
C LEU A 469 -25.45 -1.59 -15.74
N LEU A 470 -24.82 -0.48 -15.36
CA LEU A 470 -24.63 -0.13 -13.94
C LEU A 470 -25.94 0.01 -13.19
N ARG A 471 -26.98 0.63 -13.81
CA ARG A 471 -28.32 0.70 -13.21
C ARG A 471 -29.00 -0.65 -13.06
N GLN A 472 -28.79 -1.54 -14.02
CA GLN A 472 -29.33 -2.90 -13.96
C GLN A 472 -28.66 -3.70 -12.83
N ASP A 473 -27.35 -3.57 -12.68
CA ASP A 473 -26.59 -4.25 -11.62
C ASP A 473 -26.99 -3.71 -10.24
N GLU A 474 -27.14 -2.39 -10.08
CA GLU A 474 -27.61 -1.78 -8.84
C GLU A 474 -28.98 -2.31 -8.41
N THR A 475 -29.94 -2.38 -9.34
CA THR A 475 -31.28 -2.92 -9.07
C THR A 475 -31.21 -4.40 -8.62
N LYS A 476 -30.24 -5.16 -9.12
CA LYS A 476 -30.04 -6.56 -8.72
C LYS A 476 -29.46 -6.65 -7.32
N VAL A 477 -28.42 -5.85 -7.04
CA VAL A 477 -27.78 -5.77 -5.71
C VAL A 477 -28.78 -5.30 -4.66
N GLU A 478 -29.56 -4.25 -4.95
CA GLU A 478 -30.63 -3.80 -4.05
C GLU A 478 -31.62 -4.92 -3.72
N ARG A 479 -32.07 -5.69 -4.70
CA ARG A 479 -33.00 -6.82 -4.46
C ARG A 479 -32.39 -7.90 -3.57
N GLU A 480 -31.10 -8.15 -3.70
CA GLU A 480 -30.39 -9.11 -2.84
C GLU A 480 -30.20 -8.56 -1.42
N GLN A 481 -29.87 -7.29 -1.25
CA GLN A 481 -29.76 -6.61 0.05
C GLN A 481 -31.09 -6.52 0.79
N TYR A 482 -32.21 -6.29 0.07
CA TYR A 482 -33.57 -6.29 0.66
C TYR A 482 -34.06 -7.67 1.09
N ARG A 483 -33.35 -8.73 0.69
CA ARG A 483 -33.77 -10.11 0.95
C ARG A 483 -33.61 -10.52 2.41
N TYR A 484 -32.67 -9.94 3.12
CA TYR A 484 -32.40 -10.19 4.52
C TYR A 484 -32.54 -8.88 5.32
N LYS A 485 -33.44 -8.89 6.30
CA LYS A 485 -33.49 -7.86 7.35
C LYS A 485 -32.98 -8.46 8.64
N LEU A 486 -32.04 -7.76 9.30
CA LEU A 486 -31.59 -8.16 10.62
C LEU A 486 -32.80 -8.12 11.56
N VAL A 487 -33.07 -9.22 12.22
CA VAL A 487 -34.05 -9.27 13.29
C VAL A 487 -33.36 -8.79 14.56
N GLU A 488 -34.08 -8.09 15.44
CA GLU A 488 -33.65 -7.90 16.81
C GLU A 488 -33.50 -9.31 17.39
N GLY A 489 -32.30 -9.88 17.31
CA GLY A 489 -31.97 -11.12 17.97
C GLY A 489 -32.08 -10.91 19.47
N ASP A 490 -32.46 -11.92 20.18
CA ASP A 490 -32.39 -11.90 21.63
C ASP A 490 -31.05 -11.31 22.06
N THR A 491 -31.10 -10.17 22.75
CA THR A 491 -29.92 -9.63 23.43
C THR A 491 -29.30 -10.79 24.20
N PRO A 492 -27.98 -11.04 24.08
CA PRO A 492 -27.37 -12.13 24.84
C PRO A 492 -27.78 -11.95 26.31
N SER A 493 -28.51 -12.89 26.83
CA SER A 493 -28.93 -12.85 28.23
C SER A 493 -27.65 -12.68 29.07
N LYS A 494 -27.63 -11.59 29.84
CA LYS A 494 -26.60 -11.30 30.85
C LYS A 494 -26.17 -12.61 31.51
N PRO A 495 -24.87 -12.94 31.57
CA PRO A 495 -24.44 -14.15 32.26
C PRO A 495 -25.06 -14.15 33.66
N PRO A 496 -25.57 -15.27 34.16
CA PRO A 496 -26.24 -15.34 35.47
C PRO A 496 -25.27 -14.75 36.51
N ASP A 497 -25.75 -13.74 37.24
CA ASP A 497 -25.02 -13.15 38.35
C ASP A 497 -24.45 -14.26 39.21
N ALA A 498 -23.14 -14.37 39.30
CA ALA A 498 -22.50 -15.24 40.27
C ALA A 498 -22.88 -14.69 41.64
N SER A 499 -23.95 -15.26 42.22
CA SER A 499 -24.32 -15.00 43.59
C SER A 499 -23.14 -15.39 44.47
N PRO A 500 -22.67 -14.53 45.37
CA PRO A 500 -21.71 -14.95 46.37
C PRO A 500 -22.42 -16.01 47.23
N ASN A 501 -21.91 -17.24 47.21
CA ASN A 501 -22.32 -18.29 48.14
C ASN A 501 -21.94 -17.86 49.57
N PRO A 502 -22.76 -18.21 50.56
CA PRO A 502 -22.71 -17.74 51.94
C PRO A 502 -21.46 -18.20 52.70
#